data_76678586e6ebbfde82e8acde1028a3d1
#
_entry.id   76678586e6ebbfde82e8acde1028a3d1
#
_cell.length_a   1.000
_cell.length_b   1.000
_cell.length_c   1.000
_cell.angle_alpha   90.00
_cell.angle_beta   90.00
_cell.angle_gamma   90.00
#
_symmetry.space_group_name_H-M   'P 1'
#
loop_
_entity.id
_entity.type
_entity.pdbx_description
1 polymer ?
#
loop_
_entity_poly.entity_id
_entity_poly.type
_entity_poly.pdbx_seq_one_letter_code
_entity_poly.pdbx_strand_id
1 'polypeptide(L)'
;MSHQKGLDTILRSDKTVFSFREILILWGETNAKLAKAKINYYVKTGQLYPLRKGIYAKDKNYEKLEFAGKIFKPSYISLETVLALEGLISHQNKNISLVTYQTRHFLCDKQNYEFKKIKNSVLTNSLGIIQKNNYVIASKERALLDTLYLYKDYHFDNLNSIDWEKCFDMSYIYKNKNLEKRLYTTYESFKYN
;
A
#
# COMPACT_ATOMS: atom_id res chain seq x y z
N MET A 1 -25.79 7.28 26.93
CA MET A 1 -24.69 8.26 26.62
C MET A 1 -23.38 7.64 26.14
N SER A 2 -23.09 6.33 26.27
CA SER A 2 -21.78 5.75 25.86
C SER A 2 -21.64 5.37 24.39
N HIS A 3 -22.74 5.23 23.63
CA HIS A 3 -22.68 4.83 22.22
C HIS A 3 -22.15 5.95 21.30
N GLN A 4 -22.57 7.18 21.51
CA GLN A 4 -22.15 8.34 20.69
C GLN A 4 -20.64 8.64 20.78
N LYS A 5 -20.04 8.52 21.98
CA LYS A 5 -18.60 8.76 22.17
C LYS A 5 -17.70 7.87 21.28
N GLY A 6 -18.08 6.62 21.03
CA GLY A 6 -17.28 5.70 20.23
C GLY A 6 -17.29 6.04 18.75
N LEU A 7 -18.43 6.41 18.17
CA LEU A 7 -18.52 6.81 16.76
C LEU A 7 -17.82 8.15 16.52
N ASP A 8 -18.01 9.12 17.41
CA ASP A 8 -17.37 10.44 17.31
C ASP A 8 -15.83 10.35 17.23
N THR A 9 -15.22 9.43 17.98
CA THR A 9 -13.76 9.24 17.91
C THR A 9 -13.31 8.70 16.55
N ILE A 10 -14.09 7.82 15.93
CA ILE A 10 -13.84 7.36 14.56
C ILE A 10 -13.98 8.51 13.56
N LEU A 11 -15.10 9.27 13.65
CA LEU A 11 -15.39 10.33 12.70
C LEU A 11 -14.40 11.50 12.75
N ARG A 12 -13.85 11.82 13.94
CA ARG A 12 -12.83 12.87 14.12
C ARG A 12 -11.42 12.45 13.75
N SER A 13 -11.14 11.15 13.54
CA SER A 13 -9.83 10.68 13.16
C SER A 13 -9.47 11.12 11.74
N ASP A 14 -8.20 11.38 11.44
CA ASP A 14 -7.72 11.63 10.06
C ASP A 14 -7.75 10.38 9.19
N LYS A 15 -7.88 9.21 9.80
CA LYS A 15 -8.03 7.94 9.08
C LYS A 15 -9.42 7.82 8.49
N THR A 16 -9.49 7.23 7.28
CA THR A 16 -10.75 6.89 6.63
C THR A 16 -11.10 5.41 6.80
N VAL A 17 -10.10 4.56 7.06
CA VAL A 17 -10.24 3.10 7.18
C VAL A 17 -9.67 2.61 8.51
N PHE A 18 -10.37 1.69 9.15
CA PHE A 18 -10.03 1.15 10.46
C PHE A 18 -10.10 -0.38 10.46
N SER A 19 -9.08 -1.03 10.97
CA SER A 19 -9.17 -2.43 11.39
C SER A 19 -9.93 -2.54 12.72
N PHE A 20 -10.50 -3.69 12.99
CA PHE A 20 -11.16 -3.97 14.29
C PHE A 20 -10.23 -3.66 15.47
N ARG A 21 -8.95 -4.04 15.36
CA ARG A 21 -7.96 -3.77 16.42
C ARG A 21 -7.73 -2.26 16.63
N GLU A 22 -7.65 -1.48 15.55
CA GLU A 22 -7.50 -0.02 15.65
C GLU A 22 -8.72 0.61 16.33
N ILE A 23 -9.94 0.13 16.05
CA ILE A 23 -11.16 0.59 16.71
C ILE A 23 -11.13 0.28 18.20
N LEU A 24 -10.69 -0.93 18.60
CA LEU A 24 -10.54 -1.27 20.02
C LEU A 24 -9.60 -0.30 20.74
N ILE A 25 -8.43 -0.03 20.13
CA ILE A 25 -7.45 0.91 20.70
C ILE A 25 -8.03 2.32 20.80
N LEU A 26 -8.68 2.79 19.74
CA LEU A 26 -9.29 4.12 19.68
C LEU A 26 -10.39 4.33 20.70
N TRP A 27 -11.14 3.28 21.04
CA TRP A 27 -12.20 3.31 22.05
C TRP A 27 -11.70 3.03 23.47
N GLY A 28 -10.45 2.58 23.65
CA GLY A 28 -9.96 2.07 24.92
C GLY A 28 -10.74 0.83 25.39
N GLU A 29 -11.30 0.06 24.45
CA GLU A 29 -12.19 -1.05 24.74
C GLU A 29 -11.41 -2.37 24.79
N THR A 30 -11.49 -3.06 25.91
CA THR A 30 -10.84 -4.36 26.14
C THR A 30 -11.78 -5.53 25.84
N ASN A 31 -13.09 -5.30 25.91
CA ASN A 31 -14.10 -6.32 25.63
C ASN A 31 -14.41 -6.41 24.13
N ALA A 32 -13.73 -7.34 23.45
CA ALA A 32 -13.90 -7.57 22.01
C ALA A 32 -15.35 -7.91 21.60
N LYS A 33 -16.11 -8.59 22.46
CA LYS A 33 -17.53 -8.95 22.23
C LYS A 33 -18.41 -7.69 22.19
N LEU A 34 -18.21 -6.80 23.15
CA LEU A 34 -18.96 -5.53 23.26
C LEU A 34 -18.61 -4.61 22.07
N ALA A 35 -17.32 -4.46 21.75
CA ALA A 35 -16.89 -3.69 20.60
C ALA A 35 -17.47 -4.21 19.28
N LYS A 36 -17.49 -5.54 19.08
CA LYS A 36 -18.08 -6.16 17.89
C LYS A 36 -19.58 -5.88 17.78
N ALA A 37 -20.30 -5.93 18.89
CA ALA A 37 -21.73 -5.61 18.93
C ALA A 37 -21.98 -4.14 18.54
N LYS A 38 -21.19 -3.19 19.08
CA LYS A 38 -21.26 -1.78 18.74
C LYS A 38 -20.96 -1.53 17.25
N ILE A 39 -19.88 -2.12 16.72
CA ILE A 39 -19.52 -1.99 15.31
C ILE A 39 -20.63 -2.53 14.41
N ASN A 40 -21.19 -3.71 14.74
CA ASN A 40 -22.29 -4.28 13.97
C ASN A 40 -23.53 -3.37 13.99
N TYR A 41 -23.80 -2.71 15.10
CA TYR A 41 -24.88 -1.71 15.19
C TYR A 41 -24.60 -0.53 14.23
N TYR A 42 -23.39 0.06 14.26
CA TYR A 42 -23.04 1.17 13.37
C TYR A 42 -23.06 0.77 11.88
N VAL A 43 -22.67 -0.45 11.55
CA VAL A 43 -22.78 -0.97 10.19
C VAL A 43 -24.26 -1.12 9.78
N LYS A 44 -25.11 -1.70 10.64
CA LYS A 44 -26.54 -1.86 10.36
C LYS A 44 -27.29 -0.53 10.20
N THR A 45 -26.88 0.49 10.94
CA THR A 45 -27.45 1.85 10.89
C THR A 45 -26.80 2.74 9.81
N GLY A 46 -25.86 2.19 9.00
CA GLY A 46 -25.21 2.93 7.92
C GLY A 46 -24.17 3.98 8.38
N GLN A 47 -23.82 3.97 9.67
CA GLN A 47 -22.86 4.91 10.25
C GLN A 47 -21.39 4.47 10.08
N LEU A 48 -21.16 3.20 9.73
CA LEU A 48 -19.87 2.67 9.30
C LEU A 48 -20.08 1.79 8.07
N TYR A 49 -19.11 1.82 7.17
CA TYR A 49 -19.12 1.06 5.92
C TYR A 49 -18.20 -0.16 6.04
N PRO A 50 -18.72 -1.40 5.93
CA PRO A 50 -17.91 -2.60 6.01
C PRO A 50 -17.20 -2.85 4.67
N LEU A 51 -15.87 -2.89 4.67
CA LEU A 51 -15.06 -3.17 3.47
C LEU A 51 -14.72 -4.65 3.36
N ARG A 52 -14.34 -5.24 4.48
CA ARG A 52 -13.94 -6.64 4.62
C ARG A 52 -14.15 -7.08 6.07
N LYS A 53 -14.16 -8.40 6.31
CA LYS A 53 -14.21 -8.93 7.68
C LYS A 53 -13.12 -8.29 8.55
N GLY A 54 -13.56 -7.51 9.55
CA GLY A 54 -12.66 -6.83 10.49
C GLY A 54 -12.01 -5.54 9.96
N ILE A 55 -12.43 -5.02 8.81
CA ILE A 55 -11.99 -3.72 8.27
C ILE A 55 -13.22 -2.91 7.89
N TYR A 56 -13.25 -1.67 8.35
CA TYR A 56 -14.39 -0.76 8.22
C TYR A 56 -13.91 0.61 7.77
N ALA A 57 -14.72 1.32 7.02
CA ALA A 57 -14.49 2.71 6.65
C ALA A 57 -15.53 3.63 7.31
N LYS A 58 -15.21 4.92 7.40
CA LYS A 58 -16.17 5.95 7.83
C LYS A 58 -17.39 5.98 6.92
N ASP A 59 -17.14 5.98 5.61
CA ASP A 59 -18.13 6.03 4.54
C ASP A 59 -17.60 5.38 3.26
N LYS A 60 -18.32 5.55 2.15
CA LYS A 60 -17.94 5.02 0.84
C LYS A 60 -16.80 5.79 0.13
N ASN A 61 -16.47 7.00 0.60
CA ASN A 61 -15.42 7.85 0.04
C ASN A 61 -14.07 7.65 0.75
N TYR A 62 -13.82 6.46 1.23
CA TYR A 62 -12.58 6.11 1.93
C TYR A 62 -11.35 6.14 1.01
N GLU A 63 -10.18 6.40 1.61
CA GLU A 63 -8.89 6.38 0.93
C GLU A 63 -8.49 4.94 0.56
N LYS A 64 -8.46 4.65 -0.75
CA LYS A 64 -8.20 3.30 -1.27
C LYS A 64 -6.79 2.79 -0.97
N LEU A 65 -5.79 3.70 -0.93
CA LEU A 65 -4.42 3.36 -0.58
C LEU A 65 -4.31 3.00 0.91
N GLU A 66 -5.06 3.68 1.78
CA GLU A 66 -5.14 3.33 3.19
C GLU A 66 -5.74 1.94 3.40
N PHE A 67 -6.83 1.63 2.68
CA PHE A 67 -7.43 0.30 2.73
C PHE A 67 -6.47 -0.78 2.23
N ALA A 68 -5.76 -0.54 1.11
CA ALA A 68 -4.78 -1.46 0.54
C ALA A 68 -3.75 -1.93 1.58
N GLY A 69 -3.17 -0.99 2.35
CA GLY A 69 -2.20 -1.26 3.40
C GLY A 69 -2.75 -2.02 4.62
N LYS A 70 -4.09 -2.22 4.70
CA LYS A 70 -4.74 -2.98 5.79
C LYS A 70 -5.14 -4.40 5.40
N ILE A 71 -5.16 -4.73 4.10
CA ILE A 71 -5.64 -6.04 3.60
C ILE A 71 -4.68 -7.17 4.02
N PHE A 72 -3.39 -6.99 3.78
CA PHE A 72 -2.34 -7.94 4.17
C PHE A 72 -1.16 -7.19 4.79
N LYS A 73 -0.56 -7.77 5.84
CA LYS A 73 0.63 -7.24 6.51
C LYS A 73 1.68 -8.35 6.69
N PRO A 74 2.97 -8.07 6.50
CA PRO A 74 3.53 -6.82 6.01
C PRO A 74 3.28 -6.61 4.51
N SER A 75 3.08 -5.36 4.11
CA SER A 75 2.98 -4.94 2.72
C SER A 75 3.24 -3.43 2.61
N TYR A 76 3.62 -2.98 1.43
CA TYR A 76 3.68 -1.56 1.08
C TYR A 76 3.25 -1.35 -0.38
N ILE A 77 2.70 -0.17 -0.68
CA ILE A 77 2.30 0.24 -2.02
C ILE A 77 3.57 0.46 -2.86
N SER A 78 3.63 -0.12 -4.05
CA SER A 78 4.80 -0.07 -4.94
C SER A 78 4.39 -0.33 -6.39
N LEU A 79 5.36 -0.64 -7.24
CA LEU A 79 5.15 -1.05 -8.63
C LEU A 79 4.36 0.00 -9.41
N GLU A 80 3.48 -0.43 -10.31
CA GLU A 80 2.72 0.42 -11.23
C GLU A 80 1.98 1.57 -10.52
N THR A 81 1.49 1.35 -9.29
CA THR A 81 0.82 2.41 -8.53
C THR A 81 1.76 3.57 -8.23
N VAL A 82 2.95 3.29 -7.75
CA VAL A 82 3.93 4.34 -7.44
C VAL A 82 4.52 4.92 -8.73
N LEU A 83 4.83 4.07 -9.70
CA LEU A 83 5.37 4.51 -11.00
C LEU A 83 4.43 5.50 -11.69
N ALA A 84 3.11 5.24 -11.65
CA ALA A 84 2.11 6.14 -12.22
C ALA A 84 1.95 7.43 -11.40
N LEU A 85 1.92 7.34 -10.06
CA LEU A 85 1.83 8.51 -9.17
C LEU A 85 3.02 9.47 -9.32
N GLU A 86 4.20 8.92 -9.61
CA GLU A 86 5.45 9.67 -9.78
C GLU A 86 5.73 10.04 -11.26
N GLY A 87 4.82 9.69 -12.19
CA GLY A 87 4.91 10.04 -13.60
C GLY A 87 5.99 9.28 -14.38
N LEU A 88 6.42 8.11 -13.88
CA LEU A 88 7.39 7.26 -14.58
C LEU A 88 6.73 6.41 -15.67
N ILE A 89 5.42 6.19 -15.57
CA ILE A 89 4.58 5.53 -16.57
C ILE A 89 3.31 6.35 -16.82
N SER A 90 2.86 6.41 -18.07
CA SER A 90 1.66 7.15 -18.49
C SER A 90 0.38 6.33 -18.32
N HIS A 91 0.47 5.01 -18.37
CA HIS A 91 -0.67 4.13 -18.24
C HIS A 91 -1.08 4.00 -16.77
N GLN A 92 -2.16 4.69 -16.39
CA GLN A 92 -2.82 4.43 -15.11
C GLN A 92 -3.46 3.03 -15.15
N ASN A 93 -2.74 2.05 -14.66
CA ASN A 93 -3.38 0.79 -14.33
C ASN A 93 -4.43 1.08 -13.24
N LYS A 94 -5.70 0.72 -13.50
CA LYS A 94 -6.79 0.92 -12.51
C LYS A 94 -6.59 0.10 -11.23
N ASN A 95 -5.58 -0.77 -11.21
CA ASN A 95 -5.26 -1.62 -10.08
C ASN A 95 -4.33 -0.90 -9.10
N ILE A 96 -4.52 -1.13 -7.81
CA ILE A 96 -3.57 -0.72 -6.78
C ILE A 96 -2.61 -1.88 -6.53
N SER A 97 -1.33 -1.64 -6.84
CA SER A 97 -0.25 -2.64 -6.76
C SER A 97 0.54 -2.49 -5.46
N LEU A 98 0.74 -3.62 -4.78
CA LEU A 98 1.50 -3.71 -3.54
C LEU A 98 2.47 -4.89 -3.60
N VAL A 99 3.54 -4.80 -2.84
CA VAL A 99 4.42 -5.94 -2.58
C VAL A 99 4.18 -6.49 -1.18
N THR A 100 4.28 -7.82 -1.05
CA THR A 100 4.06 -8.58 0.18
C THR A 100 4.76 -9.95 0.12
N TYR A 101 4.53 -10.80 1.11
CA TYR A 101 5.12 -12.15 1.19
C TYR A 101 4.43 -13.20 0.31
N GLN A 102 3.27 -12.87 -0.31
CA GLN A 102 2.50 -13.83 -1.11
C GLN A 102 1.72 -13.13 -2.22
N THR A 103 1.75 -13.68 -3.44
CA THR A 103 0.95 -13.16 -4.56
C THR A 103 -0.53 -13.43 -4.33
N ARG A 104 -1.35 -12.38 -4.43
CA ARG A 104 -2.81 -12.42 -4.27
C ARG A 104 -3.48 -11.32 -5.07
N HIS A 105 -4.76 -11.53 -5.37
CA HIS A 105 -5.66 -10.53 -5.94
C HIS A 105 -6.85 -10.35 -5.00
N PHE A 106 -7.34 -9.14 -4.91
CA PHE A 106 -8.48 -8.80 -4.07
C PHE A 106 -9.31 -7.72 -4.75
N LEU A 107 -10.61 -7.91 -4.85
CA LEU A 107 -11.56 -6.93 -5.39
C LEU A 107 -12.43 -6.38 -4.25
N CYS A 108 -12.52 -5.05 -4.14
CA CYS A 108 -13.43 -4.36 -3.22
C CYS A 108 -13.93 -3.08 -3.89
N ASP A 109 -15.22 -2.83 -3.83
CA ASP A 109 -15.88 -1.63 -4.39
C ASP A 109 -15.41 -1.30 -5.82
N LYS A 110 -15.37 -2.30 -6.69
CA LYS A 110 -14.90 -2.19 -8.09
C LYS A 110 -13.42 -1.81 -8.24
N GLN A 111 -12.66 -1.74 -7.14
CA GLN A 111 -11.22 -1.50 -7.15
C GLN A 111 -10.48 -2.84 -7.01
N ASN A 112 -9.58 -3.13 -7.94
CA ASN A 112 -8.67 -4.26 -7.85
C ASN A 112 -7.42 -3.90 -7.05
N TYR A 113 -6.99 -4.82 -6.18
CA TYR A 113 -5.76 -4.75 -5.40
C TYR A 113 -4.89 -5.94 -5.77
N GLU A 114 -3.70 -5.67 -6.28
CA GLU A 114 -2.74 -6.69 -6.69
C GLU A 114 -1.57 -6.74 -5.71
N PHE A 115 -1.39 -7.89 -5.10
CA PHE A 115 -0.30 -8.16 -4.18
C PHE A 115 0.71 -9.06 -4.88
N LYS A 116 1.93 -8.60 -5.04
CA LYS A 116 3.02 -9.37 -5.65
C LYS A 116 3.99 -9.83 -4.57
N LYS A 117 4.36 -11.11 -4.64
CA LYS A 117 5.34 -11.67 -3.72
C LYS A 117 6.72 -11.10 -4.00
N ILE A 118 7.37 -10.62 -2.94
CA ILE A 118 8.80 -10.25 -2.97
C ILE A 118 9.56 -11.04 -1.89
N LYS A 119 10.88 -11.11 -1.99
CA LYS A 119 11.73 -11.78 -1.00
C LYS A 119 11.59 -11.12 0.37
N ASN A 120 11.47 -11.91 1.45
CA ASN A 120 11.25 -11.39 2.81
C ASN A 120 12.33 -10.38 3.24
N SER A 121 13.61 -10.63 2.92
CA SER A 121 14.69 -9.69 3.25
C SER A 121 14.57 -8.33 2.56
N VAL A 122 13.91 -8.28 1.41
CA VAL A 122 13.57 -7.05 0.70
C VAL A 122 12.33 -6.42 1.32
N LEU A 123 11.27 -7.21 1.53
CA LEU A 123 9.99 -6.77 2.10
C LEU A 123 10.14 -6.06 3.45
N THR A 124 11.04 -6.55 4.31
CA THR A 124 11.27 -6.02 5.66
C THR A 124 12.35 -4.93 5.73
N ASN A 125 13.02 -4.63 4.63
CA ASN A 125 14.01 -3.59 4.57
C ASN A 125 13.35 -2.22 4.38
N SER A 126 13.68 -1.25 5.22
CA SER A 126 13.06 0.09 5.25
C SER A 126 13.63 1.08 4.23
N LEU A 127 14.73 0.76 3.53
CA LEU A 127 15.30 1.68 2.54
C LEU A 127 14.31 1.95 1.41
N GLY A 128 14.09 3.24 1.12
CA GLY A 128 13.13 3.68 0.11
C GLY A 128 11.66 3.42 0.48
N ILE A 129 11.35 3.15 1.76
CA ILE A 129 9.98 3.01 2.26
C ILE A 129 9.58 4.27 3.02
N ILE A 130 8.46 4.86 2.63
CA ILE A 130 7.94 6.12 3.14
C ILE A 130 6.67 5.84 3.93
N GLN A 131 6.65 6.26 5.20
CA GLN A 131 5.42 6.28 5.98
C GLN A 131 4.63 7.54 5.62
N LYS A 132 3.53 7.38 4.94
CA LYS A 132 2.49 8.41 4.81
C LYS A 132 1.60 8.38 6.06
N ASN A 133 0.71 9.37 6.23
CA ASN A 133 -0.13 9.46 7.43
C ASN A 133 -0.80 8.14 7.80
N ASN A 134 -1.39 7.44 6.83
CA ASN A 134 -2.25 6.29 7.10
C ASN A 134 -1.86 5.01 6.34
N TYR A 135 -0.82 5.06 5.49
CA TYR A 135 -0.33 3.91 4.71
C TYR A 135 1.18 3.97 4.47
N VAL A 136 1.74 2.89 4.00
CA VAL A 136 3.17 2.75 3.71
C VAL A 136 3.34 2.60 2.21
N ILE A 137 4.27 3.37 1.62
CA ILE A 137 4.49 3.45 0.18
C ILE A 137 5.99 3.45 -0.14
N ALA A 138 6.37 2.85 -1.26
CA ALA A 138 7.72 2.93 -1.78
C ALA A 138 8.05 4.35 -2.31
N SER A 139 9.30 4.76 -2.23
CA SER A 139 9.81 5.85 -3.06
C SER A 139 9.81 5.44 -4.55
N LYS A 140 9.92 6.39 -5.45
CA LYS A 140 9.97 6.11 -6.88
C LYS A 140 11.16 5.21 -7.26
N GLU A 141 12.32 5.41 -6.62
CA GLU A 141 13.52 4.59 -6.83
C GLU A 141 13.29 3.15 -6.32
N ARG A 142 12.66 3.02 -5.14
CA ARG A 142 12.32 1.71 -4.61
C ARG A 142 11.29 0.99 -5.47
N ALA A 143 10.28 1.68 -5.98
CA ALA A 143 9.27 1.11 -6.86
C ALA A 143 9.86 0.69 -8.22
N LEU A 144 10.80 1.47 -8.77
CA LEU A 144 11.57 1.10 -9.97
C LEU A 144 12.34 -0.20 -9.71
N LEU A 145 13.07 -0.29 -8.61
CA LEU A 145 13.83 -1.49 -8.26
C LEU A 145 12.92 -2.72 -8.01
N ASP A 146 11.80 -2.56 -7.30
CA ASP A 146 10.82 -3.63 -7.11
C ASP A 146 10.28 -4.13 -8.45
N THR A 147 10.01 -3.22 -9.39
CA THR A 147 9.54 -3.53 -10.74
C THR A 147 10.60 -4.27 -11.54
N LEU A 148 11.83 -3.77 -11.58
CA LEU A 148 12.94 -4.45 -12.26
C LEU A 148 13.30 -5.80 -11.63
N TYR A 149 13.04 -5.98 -10.34
CA TYR A 149 13.22 -7.27 -9.67
C TYR A 149 12.19 -8.31 -10.09
N LEU A 150 10.91 -7.90 -10.19
CA LEU A 150 9.79 -8.80 -10.46
C LEU A 150 9.58 -9.08 -11.96
N TYR A 151 9.83 -8.08 -12.81
CA TYR A 151 9.58 -8.18 -14.25
C TYR A 151 10.88 -8.17 -15.05
N LYS A 152 10.96 -9.02 -16.06
CA LYS A 152 12.17 -9.12 -16.93
C LYS A 152 12.26 -7.95 -17.88
N ASP A 153 11.15 -7.67 -18.54
CA ASP A 153 11.03 -6.65 -19.57
C ASP A 153 9.93 -5.69 -19.14
N TYR A 154 10.33 -4.50 -18.70
CA TYR A 154 9.39 -3.46 -18.27
C TYR A 154 9.79 -2.14 -18.94
N HIS A 155 8.79 -1.48 -19.53
CA HIS A 155 8.98 -0.19 -20.17
C HIS A 155 8.58 0.94 -19.22
N PHE A 156 9.45 1.94 -19.11
CA PHE A 156 9.20 3.18 -18.40
C PHE A 156 9.11 4.32 -19.41
N ASP A 157 8.12 5.19 -19.27
CA ASP A 157 7.88 6.28 -20.21
C ASP A 157 8.77 7.50 -19.91
N ASN A 158 9.06 7.74 -18.63
CA ASN A 158 9.86 8.89 -18.21
C ASN A 158 10.68 8.57 -16.95
N LEU A 159 11.99 8.65 -17.07
CA LEU A 159 12.92 8.40 -15.96
C LEU A 159 13.68 9.66 -15.51
N ASN A 160 13.32 10.85 -16.00
CA ASN A 160 14.02 12.11 -15.70
C ASN A 160 14.05 12.46 -14.21
N SER A 161 13.03 12.04 -13.46
CA SER A 161 12.92 12.33 -12.03
C SER A 161 13.68 11.34 -11.14
N ILE A 162 14.22 10.25 -11.70
CA ILE A 162 14.89 9.20 -10.92
C ILE A 162 16.26 9.66 -10.44
N ASP A 163 16.51 9.44 -9.17
CA ASP A 163 17.83 9.54 -8.56
C ASP A 163 18.56 8.20 -8.72
N TRP A 164 19.40 8.14 -9.75
CA TRP A 164 20.13 6.92 -10.14
C TRP A 164 21.14 6.48 -9.08
N GLU A 165 21.80 7.42 -8.39
CA GLU A 165 22.73 7.13 -7.31
C GLU A 165 22.00 6.36 -6.19
N LYS A 166 20.83 6.85 -5.75
CA LYS A 166 19.98 6.12 -4.81
C LYS A 166 19.52 4.76 -5.30
N CYS A 167 19.23 4.61 -6.61
CA CYS A 167 18.86 3.31 -7.16
C CYS A 167 20.01 2.31 -7.03
N PHE A 168 21.23 2.70 -7.42
CA PHE A 168 22.40 1.84 -7.29
C PHE A 168 22.70 1.51 -5.84
N ASP A 169 22.67 2.50 -4.95
CA ASP A 169 22.88 2.31 -3.52
C ASP A 169 21.86 1.37 -2.88
N MET A 170 20.58 1.44 -3.27
CA MET A 170 19.56 0.55 -2.74
C MET A 170 19.56 -0.85 -3.36
N SER A 171 20.14 -1.03 -4.55
CA SER A 171 20.06 -2.30 -5.29
C SER A 171 20.63 -3.49 -4.52
N TYR A 172 21.62 -3.26 -3.64
CA TYR A 172 22.26 -4.32 -2.84
C TYR A 172 21.30 -5.08 -1.92
N ILE A 173 20.19 -4.47 -1.49
CA ILE A 173 19.22 -5.14 -0.60
C ILE A 173 18.56 -6.35 -1.25
N TYR A 174 18.48 -6.37 -2.58
CA TYR A 174 17.86 -7.45 -3.34
C TYR A 174 18.78 -8.67 -3.48
N LYS A 175 20.10 -8.48 -3.41
CA LYS A 175 21.12 -9.54 -3.61
C LYS A 175 20.81 -10.33 -4.88
N ASN A 176 20.65 -9.64 -6.02
CA ASN A 176 20.20 -10.23 -7.29
C ASN A 176 20.94 -9.63 -8.49
N LYS A 177 21.86 -10.39 -9.06
CA LYS A 177 22.67 -9.99 -10.23
C LYS A 177 21.83 -9.66 -11.48
N ASN A 178 20.67 -10.31 -11.65
CA ASN A 178 19.79 -10.02 -12.78
C ASN A 178 19.13 -8.64 -12.63
N LEU A 179 18.77 -8.25 -11.41
CA LEU A 179 18.29 -6.90 -11.11
C LEU A 179 19.40 -5.87 -11.42
N GLU A 180 20.61 -6.10 -10.93
CA GLU A 180 21.74 -5.18 -11.15
C GLU A 180 22.00 -4.98 -12.66
N LYS A 181 21.98 -6.08 -13.43
CA LYS A 181 22.11 -6.00 -14.89
C LYS A 181 20.97 -5.21 -15.53
N ARG A 182 19.71 -5.42 -15.14
CA ARG A 182 18.56 -4.69 -15.67
C ARG A 182 18.62 -3.20 -15.29
N LEU A 183 18.98 -2.90 -14.05
CA LEU A 183 19.16 -1.52 -13.58
C LEU A 183 20.19 -0.79 -14.43
N TYR A 184 21.34 -1.42 -14.66
CA TYR A 184 22.40 -0.86 -15.51
C TYR A 184 21.92 -0.66 -16.95
N THR A 185 21.25 -1.65 -17.54
CA THR A 185 20.71 -1.54 -18.91
C THR A 185 19.67 -0.42 -19.01
N THR A 186 18.77 -0.27 -18.01
CA THR A 186 17.77 0.80 -17.97
C THR A 186 18.43 2.17 -17.84
N TYR A 187 19.47 2.30 -17.03
CA TYR A 187 20.23 3.54 -16.86
C TYR A 187 20.98 3.94 -18.16
N GLU A 188 21.64 2.99 -18.82
CA GLU A 188 22.32 3.26 -20.10
C GLU A 188 21.30 3.71 -21.17
N SER A 189 20.16 3.01 -21.29
CA SER A 189 19.10 3.41 -22.22
C SER A 189 18.56 4.81 -21.94
N PHE A 190 18.48 5.21 -20.67
CA PHE A 190 18.08 6.56 -20.28
C PHE A 190 19.10 7.64 -20.68
N LYS A 191 20.40 7.35 -20.60
CA LYS A 191 21.47 8.30 -20.95
C LYS A 191 21.51 8.65 -22.44
N TYR A 192 21.09 7.71 -23.29
CA TYR A 192 21.21 7.85 -24.75
C TYR A 192 19.89 8.25 -25.44
N ASN A 193 18.81 8.49 -24.66
CA ASN A 193 17.53 9.04 -25.12
C ASN A 193 17.34 10.49 -24.66
#